data_73dd76fd2a26bb0b00e52a253f1e3444
#
_entry.id   73dd76fd2a26bb0b00e52a253f1e3444
#
_cell.length_a   1.000
_cell.length_b   1.000
_cell.length_c   1.000
_cell.angle_alpha   90.00
_cell.angle_beta   90.00
_cell.angle_gamma   90.00
#
_symmetry.space_group_name_H-M   'P 1'
#
loop_
_entity.id
_entity.type
_entity.pdbx_description
1 polymer ?
#
loop_
_entity_poly.entity_id
_entity_poly.type
_entity_poly.pdbx_seq_one_letter_code
_entity_poly.pdbx_strand_id
1 'polypeptide(L)'
;MHELWGQIDRRLLIKLGTAGLGALALPGAAHAMMAQGFTHGVASGEPGANSVLLWTRYAAASDARLTVEVAETPDFAKVVAGGAVTASGERDHTAKLVVDGLQPGRWYFYRFVAPDGTKSVTGRTRTLPEGPTSAFTLALFSCSNLPFGWFNAYAHAAARDDIDLVAHVGDYLYEYKAGDYPSAKLALPGRDIQP
;
A
#
# COMPACT_ATOMS: atom_id res chain seq x y z
N MET A 1 -13.78 -14.22 38.90
CA MET A 1 -13.22 -13.02 38.28
C MET A 1 -14.10 -12.68 37.09
N HIS A 2 -15.22 -12.07 37.39
CA HIS A 2 -16.20 -11.51 36.44
C HIS A 2 -16.23 -9.99 36.66
N GLU A 3 -16.59 -9.26 35.65
CA GLU A 3 -16.91 -7.84 35.62
C GLU A 3 -15.74 -6.86 35.41
N LEU A 4 -15.62 -6.40 34.16
CA LEU A 4 -15.24 -5.01 33.81
C LEU A 4 -15.58 -4.77 32.30
N TRP A 5 -16.89 -4.91 31.94
CA TRP A 5 -17.42 -4.27 30.74
C TRP A 5 -18.41 -3.21 31.20
N GLY A 6 -17.90 -1.98 31.39
CA GLY A 6 -18.72 -0.83 31.64
C GLY A 6 -19.73 -0.63 30.48
N GLN A 7 -21.01 -0.60 30.81
CA GLN A 7 -22.09 -0.31 29.87
C GLN A 7 -21.90 1.10 29.31
N ILE A 8 -21.61 1.19 28.02
CA ILE A 8 -21.65 2.47 27.30
C ILE A 8 -23.11 2.89 27.23
N ASP A 9 -23.46 3.96 27.95
CA ASP A 9 -24.80 4.51 27.99
C ASP A 9 -25.21 5.00 26.60
N ARG A 10 -26.23 4.37 26.01
CA ARG A 10 -26.80 4.74 24.69
C ARG A 10 -27.22 6.21 24.61
N ARG A 11 -27.52 6.84 25.74
CA ARG A 11 -27.90 8.26 25.84
C ARG A 11 -26.68 9.17 25.67
N LEU A 12 -25.50 8.72 26.06
CA LEU A 12 -24.25 9.45 25.85
C LEU A 12 -23.87 9.45 24.36
N LEU A 13 -24.04 8.33 23.66
CA LEU A 13 -23.84 8.22 22.21
C LEU A 13 -24.79 9.15 21.42
N ILE A 14 -26.05 9.26 21.83
CA ILE A 14 -27.01 10.16 21.19
C ILE A 14 -26.67 11.63 21.46
N LYS A 15 -26.19 11.99 22.65
CA LYS A 15 -25.78 13.36 22.98
C LYS A 15 -24.48 13.77 22.25
N LEU A 16 -23.56 12.84 21.98
CA LEU A 16 -22.40 13.09 21.16
C LEU A 16 -22.75 13.20 19.66
N GLY A 17 -23.77 12.47 19.20
CA GLY A 17 -24.27 12.56 17.82
C GLY A 17 -24.97 13.89 17.50
N THR A 18 -25.65 14.52 18.48
CA THR A 18 -26.35 15.79 18.24
C THR A 18 -25.46 17.02 18.30
N ALA A 19 -24.29 16.96 18.94
CA ALA A 19 -23.31 18.04 18.90
C ALA A 19 -22.47 18.06 17.59
N GLY A 20 -22.49 16.97 16.80
CA GLY A 20 -21.78 16.85 15.54
C GLY A 20 -22.56 17.30 14.29
N LEU A 21 -23.86 17.59 14.40
CA LEU A 21 -24.69 17.91 13.23
C LEU A 21 -24.58 19.34 12.70
N GLY A 22 -23.80 20.21 13.34
CA GLY A 22 -23.56 21.60 12.87
C GLY A 22 -22.45 21.75 11.81
N ALA A 23 -21.70 20.72 11.49
CA ALA A 23 -20.54 20.81 10.57
C ALA A 23 -20.78 20.18 9.17
N LEU A 24 -22.00 19.75 8.85
CA LEU A 24 -22.31 18.98 7.61
C LEU A 24 -22.77 19.84 6.41
N ALA A 25 -22.51 21.13 6.39
CA ALA A 25 -23.04 22.00 5.34
C ALA A 25 -22.02 22.62 4.39
N LEU A 26 -20.83 22.06 4.23
CA LEU A 26 -19.89 22.53 3.20
C LEU A 26 -19.46 21.37 2.29
N PRO A 27 -19.89 21.32 1.01
CA PRO A 27 -19.49 20.29 0.06
C PRO A 27 -17.96 20.19 -0.19
N GLY A 28 -17.21 21.22 0.18
CA GLY A 28 -15.74 21.25 0.08
C GLY A 28 -15.00 20.60 1.25
N ALA A 29 -15.64 20.46 2.42
CA ALA A 29 -14.96 19.93 3.61
C ALA A 29 -14.92 18.39 3.65
N ALA A 30 -15.82 17.71 2.95
CA ALA A 30 -15.84 16.23 2.88
C ALA A 30 -14.65 15.65 2.10
N HIS A 31 -14.06 16.39 1.18
CA HIS A 31 -12.84 16.00 0.47
C HIS A 31 -11.56 16.15 1.31
N ALA A 32 -11.62 16.92 2.41
CA ALA A 32 -10.46 17.17 3.27
C ALA A 32 -10.16 16.06 4.29
N MET A 33 -11.02 15.05 4.40
CA MET A 33 -10.80 13.86 5.24
C MET A 33 -10.25 12.67 4.45
N MET A 34 -9.60 12.89 3.33
CA MET A 34 -8.80 11.83 2.69
C MET A 34 -7.73 11.38 3.67
N ALA A 35 -7.60 10.07 3.85
CA ALA A 35 -6.55 9.51 4.70
C ALA A 35 -5.21 10.10 4.29
N GLN A 36 -4.55 10.80 5.21
CA GLN A 36 -3.22 11.36 4.99
C GLN A 36 -2.13 10.34 5.27
N GLY A 37 -0.96 10.55 4.69
CA GLY A 37 0.20 9.70 4.89
C GLY A 37 0.34 8.60 3.84
N PHE A 38 1.00 7.51 4.22
CA PHE A 38 1.22 6.34 3.35
C PHE A 38 -0.05 5.49 3.26
N THR A 39 -0.89 5.75 2.25
CA THR A 39 -2.25 5.19 2.16
C THR A 39 -2.34 3.88 1.37
N HIS A 40 -1.32 3.54 0.57
CA HIS A 40 -1.37 2.43 -0.38
C HIS A 40 -0.19 1.45 -0.28
N GLY A 41 0.53 1.48 0.84
CA GLY A 41 1.71 0.65 1.03
C GLY A 41 2.88 1.05 0.13
N VAL A 42 3.71 0.09 -0.22
CA VAL A 42 4.89 0.28 -1.07
C VAL A 42 4.95 -0.83 -2.12
N ALA A 43 5.58 -0.56 -3.26
CA ALA A 43 5.83 -1.55 -4.30
C ALA A 43 7.23 -1.39 -4.88
N SER A 44 7.78 -2.47 -5.45
CA SER A 44 9.00 -2.45 -6.25
C SER A 44 8.76 -3.11 -7.60
N GLY A 45 9.51 -2.68 -8.59
CA GLY A 45 9.40 -3.20 -9.95
C GLY A 45 10.64 -2.92 -10.77
N GLU A 46 10.60 -3.30 -12.05
CA GLU A 46 11.69 -3.09 -13.01
C GLU A 46 13.07 -3.43 -12.43
N PRO A 47 13.27 -4.64 -11.86
CA PRO A 47 14.55 -4.98 -11.29
C PRO A 47 15.62 -5.09 -12.37
N GLY A 48 16.74 -4.38 -12.18
CA GLY A 48 17.99 -4.60 -12.90
C GLY A 48 18.96 -5.43 -12.06
N ALA A 49 20.15 -5.70 -12.58
CA ALA A 49 21.21 -6.34 -11.80
C ALA A 49 21.66 -5.44 -10.64
N ASN A 50 21.71 -4.13 -10.87
CA ASN A 50 22.22 -3.16 -9.89
C ASN A 50 21.20 -2.08 -9.50
N SER A 51 19.94 -2.22 -9.90
CA SER A 51 18.90 -1.21 -9.67
C SER A 51 17.54 -1.80 -9.43
N VAL A 52 16.64 -0.98 -8.86
CA VAL A 52 15.22 -1.32 -8.68
C VAL A 52 14.39 -0.04 -8.68
N LEU A 53 13.22 -0.08 -9.30
CA LEU A 53 12.20 0.96 -9.17
C LEU A 53 11.41 0.75 -7.88
N LEU A 54 11.32 1.77 -7.04
CA LEU A 54 10.51 1.78 -5.82
C LEU A 54 9.36 2.77 -5.95
N TRP A 55 8.21 2.41 -5.42
CA TRP A 55 6.97 3.15 -5.51
C TRP A 55 6.26 3.25 -4.16
N THR A 56 5.62 4.39 -3.93
CA THR A 56 4.62 4.59 -2.86
C THR A 56 3.62 5.68 -3.25
N ARG A 57 2.56 5.83 -2.46
CA ARG A 57 1.66 6.99 -2.46
C ARG A 57 1.64 7.61 -1.07
N TYR A 58 1.94 8.89 -1.00
CA TYR A 58 1.92 9.67 0.24
C TYR A 58 0.98 10.86 0.11
N ALA A 59 -0.25 10.72 0.59
CA ALA A 59 -1.27 11.75 0.54
C ALA A 59 -0.97 12.86 1.57
N ALA A 60 -0.82 14.09 1.10
CA ALA A 60 -0.60 15.26 1.92
C ALA A 60 -1.33 16.49 1.33
N ALA A 61 -1.48 17.55 2.12
CA ALA A 61 -2.13 18.78 1.67
C ALA A 61 -1.29 19.54 0.63
N SER A 62 0.02 19.27 0.55
CA SER A 62 0.97 19.84 -0.39
C SER A 62 1.99 18.81 -0.81
N ASP A 63 2.80 19.13 -1.80
CA ASP A 63 3.91 18.31 -2.23
C ASP A 63 4.83 17.96 -1.05
N ALA A 64 5.21 16.70 -0.96
CA ALA A 64 6.05 16.18 0.13
C ALA A 64 7.32 15.52 -0.44
N ARG A 65 8.49 15.95 0.06
CA ARG A 65 9.77 15.35 -0.29
C ARG A 65 10.05 14.16 0.62
N LEU A 66 9.94 12.97 0.06
CA LEU A 66 10.20 11.72 0.75
C LEU A 66 11.68 11.33 0.64
N THR A 67 12.24 10.74 1.69
CA THR A 67 13.52 10.03 1.65
C THR A 67 13.25 8.55 1.44
N VAL A 68 14.02 7.91 0.57
CA VAL A 68 14.01 6.45 0.36
C VAL A 68 15.22 5.86 1.04
N GLU A 69 15.01 4.85 1.85
CA GLU A 69 16.06 4.08 2.50
C GLU A 69 16.02 2.63 2.01
N VAL A 70 17.17 2.09 1.63
CA VAL A 70 17.37 0.69 1.22
C VAL A 70 18.44 0.07 2.11
N ALA A 71 18.16 -1.11 2.67
CA ALA A 71 19.05 -1.83 3.57
C ALA A 71 19.07 -3.33 3.25
N GLU A 72 20.10 -4.04 3.69
CA GLU A 72 20.19 -5.50 3.56
C GLU A 72 19.42 -6.24 4.66
N THR A 73 19.04 -5.53 5.73
CA THR A 73 18.29 -6.09 6.87
C THR A 73 17.05 -5.26 7.20
N PRO A 74 15.97 -5.89 7.70
CA PRO A 74 14.69 -5.21 7.93
C PRO A 74 14.71 -4.20 9.10
N ASP A 75 15.74 -4.20 9.93
CA ASP A 75 15.95 -3.24 11.02
C ASP A 75 16.54 -1.90 10.54
N PHE A 76 17.05 -1.85 9.29
CA PHE A 76 17.71 -0.68 8.71
C PHE A 76 18.92 -0.21 9.53
N ALA A 77 19.60 -1.13 10.21
CA ALA A 77 20.83 -0.80 10.97
C ALA A 77 21.89 -0.15 10.10
N LYS A 78 21.93 -0.50 8.81
CA LYS A 78 22.80 0.12 7.79
C LYS A 78 22.02 0.34 6.51
N VAL A 79 21.75 1.61 6.18
CA VAL A 79 21.25 2.02 4.87
C VAL A 79 22.39 1.94 3.86
N VAL A 80 22.21 1.18 2.78
CA VAL A 80 23.24 0.93 1.76
C VAL A 80 22.99 1.69 0.47
N ALA A 81 21.76 2.10 0.21
CA ALA A 81 21.36 2.89 -0.96
C ALA A 81 20.07 3.66 -0.64
N GLY A 82 19.65 4.53 -1.55
CA GLY A 82 18.41 5.30 -1.41
C GLY A 82 18.44 6.58 -2.23
N GLY A 83 17.66 7.56 -1.80
CA GLY A 83 17.56 8.84 -2.48
C GLY A 83 16.38 9.65 -1.95
N ALA A 84 15.98 10.66 -2.73
CA ALA A 84 14.83 11.48 -2.40
C ALA A 84 13.93 11.65 -3.63
N VAL A 85 12.62 11.69 -3.38
CA VAL A 85 11.59 11.84 -4.42
C VAL A 85 10.44 12.67 -3.88
N THR A 86 9.80 13.44 -4.74
CA THR A 86 8.63 14.24 -4.36
C THR A 86 7.34 13.48 -4.71
N ALA A 87 6.47 13.32 -3.72
CA ALA A 87 5.07 12.96 -3.91
C ALA A 87 4.28 14.25 -4.17
N SER A 88 3.78 14.41 -5.40
CA SER A 88 3.08 15.61 -5.83
C SER A 88 1.61 15.36 -6.11
N GLY A 89 0.76 16.32 -5.76
CA GLY A 89 -0.67 16.31 -6.07
C GLY A 89 -0.96 16.19 -7.56
N GLU A 90 -0.11 16.72 -8.44
CA GLU A 90 -0.22 16.58 -9.90
C GLU A 90 -0.11 15.13 -10.39
N ARG A 91 0.47 14.26 -9.60
CA ARG A 91 0.64 12.82 -9.86
C ARG A 91 -0.11 11.95 -8.87
N ASP A 92 -1.23 12.43 -8.36
CA ASP A 92 -2.01 11.75 -7.32
C ASP A 92 -1.17 11.34 -6.10
N HIS A 93 -0.23 12.19 -5.71
CA HIS A 93 0.70 11.95 -4.59
C HIS A 93 1.54 10.67 -4.71
N THR A 94 1.68 10.12 -5.90
CA THR A 94 2.57 8.98 -6.14
C THR A 94 4.02 9.44 -6.22
N ALA A 95 4.92 8.59 -5.71
CA ALA A 95 6.36 8.79 -5.73
C ALA A 95 7.03 7.56 -6.33
N LYS A 96 7.89 7.76 -7.33
CA LYS A 96 8.67 6.70 -7.99
C LYS A 96 10.12 7.10 -8.02
N LEU A 97 11.00 6.20 -7.59
CA LEU A 97 12.45 6.39 -7.60
C LEU A 97 13.14 5.13 -8.07
N VAL A 98 14.01 5.24 -9.05
CA VAL A 98 14.99 4.19 -9.35
C VAL A 98 16.15 4.35 -8.38
N VAL A 99 16.48 3.28 -7.68
CA VAL A 99 17.64 3.21 -6.77
C VAL A 99 18.70 2.35 -7.44
N ASP A 100 19.87 2.92 -7.64
CA ASP A 100 21.03 2.30 -8.28
C ASP A 100 22.10 1.93 -7.25
N GLY A 101 23.17 1.25 -7.72
CA GLY A 101 24.33 0.91 -6.89
C GLY A 101 24.14 -0.31 -6.02
N LEU A 102 23.10 -1.09 -6.26
CA LEU A 102 22.83 -2.35 -5.55
C LEU A 102 23.72 -3.50 -6.10
N GLN A 103 23.90 -4.54 -5.28
CA GLN A 103 24.61 -5.75 -5.71
C GLN A 103 23.66 -6.71 -6.43
N PRO A 104 24.10 -7.44 -7.46
CA PRO A 104 23.28 -8.39 -8.21
C PRO A 104 22.81 -9.58 -7.36
N GLY A 105 21.59 -10.06 -7.64
CA GLY A 105 21.02 -11.26 -7.03
C GLY A 105 20.77 -11.18 -5.53
N ARG A 106 20.73 -9.98 -4.97
CA ARG A 106 20.58 -9.73 -3.53
C ARG A 106 19.19 -9.32 -3.16
N TRP A 107 18.74 -9.74 -1.96
CA TRP A 107 17.55 -9.27 -1.29
C TRP A 107 17.84 -7.97 -0.55
N TYR A 108 16.87 -7.03 -0.62
CA TYR A 108 16.90 -5.75 0.07
C TYR A 108 15.55 -5.47 0.71
N PHE A 109 15.60 -4.69 1.79
CA PHE A 109 14.45 -4.09 2.44
C PHE A 109 14.45 -2.59 2.14
N TYR A 110 13.28 -2.02 1.92
CA TYR A 110 13.17 -0.60 1.62
C TYR A 110 11.96 0.02 2.30
N ARG A 111 12.06 1.31 2.55
CA ARG A 111 10.96 2.13 3.07
C ARG A 111 11.09 3.56 2.59
N PHE A 112 9.98 4.28 2.68
CA PHE A 112 9.91 5.71 2.47
C PHE A 112 9.75 6.40 3.82
N VAL A 113 10.38 7.57 3.96
CA VAL A 113 10.34 8.39 5.17
C VAL A 113 9.85 9.77 4.78
N ALA A 114 8.78 10.22 5.39
CA ALA A 114 8.18 11.54 5.18
C ALA A 114 8.97 12.63 5.93
N PRO A 115 8.76 13.94 5.59
CA PRO A 115 9.48 15.04 6.23
C PRO A 115 9.30 15.13 7.75
N ASP A 116 8.19 14.63 8.28
CA ASP A 116 7.87 14.56 9.71
C ASP A 116 8.48 13.33 10.41
N GLY A 117 9.23 12.50 9.69
CA GLY A 117 9.81 11.26 10.19
C GLY A 117 8.89 10.04 10.14
N THR A 118 7.62 10.19 9.70
CA THR A 118 6.70 9.07 9.49
C THR A 118 7.26 8.12 8.44
N LYS A 119 7.20 6.82 8.72
CA LYS A 119 7.74 5.78 7.85
C LYS A 119 6.60 4.99 7.21
N SER A 120 6.80 4.60 5.95
CA SER A 120 5.94 3.61 5.28
C SER A 120 6.10 2.23 5.93
N VAL A 121 5.25 1.28 5.53
CA VAL A 121 5.56 -0.13 5.74
C VAL A 121 6.87 -0.49 5.06
N THR A 122 7.57 -1.51 5.57
CA THR A 122 8.79 -2.04 4.95
C THR A 122 8.41 -2.95 3.78
N GLY A 123 8.95 -2.66 2.60
CA GLY A 123 8.89 -3.54 1.45
C GLY A 123 10.15 -4.41 1.35
N ARG A 124 10.03 -5.53 0.63
CA ARG A 124 11.16 -6.41 0.28
C ARG A 124 11.27 -6.48 -1.24
N THR A 125 12.47 -6.46 -1.75
CA THR A 125 12.77 -6.53 -3.19
C THR A 125 14.03 -7.32 -3.45
N ARG A 126 14.24 -7.74 -4.70
CA ARG A 126 15.44 -8.45 -5.13
C ARG A 126 15.94 -7.91 -6.46
N THR A 127 17.23 -7.70 -6.57
CA THR A 127 17.91 -7.42 -7.85
C THR A 127 18.05 -8.69 -8.69
N LEU A 128 18.12 -8.53 -10.00
CA LEU A 128 18.38 -9.66 -10.90
C LEU A 128 19.80 -10.21 -10.67
N PRO A 129 20.00 -11.52 -10.73
CA PRO A 129 21.33 -12.12 -10.71
C PRO A 129 22.08 -11.80 -12.00
N GLU A 130 23.41 -11.69 -11.92
CA GLU A 130 24.30 -11.75 -13.06
C GLU A 130 24.72 -13.19 -13.29
N GLY A 131 24.39 -13.73 -14.47
CA GLY A 131 24.71 -15.11 -14.82
C GLY A 131 23.62 -16.13 -14.48
N PRO A 132 23.92 -17.44 -14.57
CA PRO A 132 22.95 -18.49 -14.37
C PRO A 132 22.40 -18.53 -12.94
N THR A 133 21.10 -18.74 -12.81
CA THR A 133 20.47 -19.02 -11.52
C THR A 133 19.94 -20.45 -11.49
N SER A 134 20.05 -21.12 -10.35
CA SER A 134 19.61 -22.51 -10.19
C SER A 134 18.10 -22.63 -9.97
N ALA A 135 17.45 -21.57 -9.52
CA ALA A 135 16.02 -21.54 -9.24
C ALA A 135 15.46 -20.12 -9.38
N PHE A 136 14.21 -20.02 -9.82
CA PHE A 136 13.46 -18.79 -9.88
C PHE A 136 11.98 -19.09 -9.59
N THR A 137 11.43 -18.45 -8.59
CA THR A 137 10.04 -18.64 -8.14
C THR A 137 9.17 -17.47 -8.61
N LEU A 138 8.21 -17.75 -9.48
CA LEU A 138 7.25 -16.80 -10.00
C LEU A 138 5.87 -17.04 -9.35
N ALA A 139 5.29 -16.02 -8.73
CA ALA A 139 3.88 -15.99 -8.39
C ALA A 139 3.09 -15.31 -9.52
N LEU A 140 2.14 -16.04 -10.10
CA LEU A 140 1.30 -15.54 -11.19
C LEU A 140 -0.14 -15.36 -10.70
N PHE A 141 -0.70 -14.18 -10.92
CA PHE A 141 -2.06 -13.80 -10.55
C PHE A 141 -2.85 -13.30 -11.75
N SER A 142 -4.18 -13.42 -11.66
CA SER A 142 -5.15 -12.75 -12.51
C SER A 142 -6.49 -12.61 -11.79
N CYS A 143 -7.37 -11.77 -12.32
CA CYS A 143 -8.79 -11.73 -11.95
C CYS A 143 -9.04 -11.38 -10.46
N SER A 144 -8.61 -10.19 -10.04
CA SER A 144 -8.82 -9.67 -8.68
C SER A 144 -10.11 -8.86 -8.61
N ASN A 145 -11.20 -9.46 -8.15
CA ASN A 145 -12.48 -8.75 -8.01
C ASN A 145 -12.73 -8.37 -6.55
N LEU A 146 -12.59 -7.08 -6.21
CA LEU A 146 -12.73 -6.56 -4.85
C LEU A 146 -14.09 -6.87 -4.20
N PRO A 147 -15.23 -6.66 -4.85
CA PRO A 147 -16.54 -6.96 -4.28
C PRO A 147 -16.76 -8.43 -3.95
N PHE A 148 -16.05 -9.35 -4.59
CA PHE A 148 -16.36 -10.79 -4.55
C PHE A 148 -15.26 -11.67 -3.94
N GLY A 149 -14.19 -11.09 -3.43
CA GLY A 149 -13.07 -11.84 -2.88
C GLY A 149 -12.35 -11.16 -1.72
N TRP A 150 -11.65 -11.97 -0.93
CA TRP A 150 -10.86 -11.51 0.22
C TRP A 150 -9.35 -11.42 -0.09
N PHE A 151 -8.95 -11.64 -1.35
CA PHE A 151 -7.56 -11.60 -1.78
C PHE A 151 -6.64 -12.56 -1.03
N ASN A 152 -7.18 -13.72 -0.61
CA ASN A 152 -6.44 -14.73 0.15
C ASN A 152 -5.18 -15.21 -0.58
N ALA A 153 -5.22 -15.29 -1.93
CA ALA A 153 -4.08 -15.66 -2.74
C ALA A 153 -2.91 -14.68 -2.59
N TYR A 154 -3.20 -13.37 -2.53
CA TYR A 154 -2.18 -12.35 -2.28
C TYR A 154 -1.61 -12.45 -0.86
N ALA A 155 -2.48 -12.66 0.14
CA ALA A 155 -2.04 -12.84 1.53
C ALA A 155 -1.14 -14.08 1.67
N HIS A 156 -1.49 -15.18 0.99
CA HIS A 156 -0.66 -16.39 0.97
C HIS A 156 0.70 -16.15 0.31
N ALA A 157 0.73 -15.48 -0.83
CA ALA A 157 1.99 -15.13 -1.50
C ALA A 157 2.85 -14.17 -0.67
N ALA A 158 2.21 -13.17 -0.03
CA ALA A 158 2.92 -12.20 0.81
C ALA A 158 3.57 -12.84 2.05
N ALA A 159 3.05 -13.97 2.52
CA ALA A 159 3.61 -14.72 3.63
C ALA A 159 4.80 -15.64 3.24
N ARG A 160 5.15 -15.72 1.95
CA ARG A 160 6.25 -16.54 1.44
C ARG A 160 7.51 -15.72 1.24
N ASP A 161 8.64 -16.29 1.61
CA ASP A 161 9.96 -15.66 1.47
C ASP A 161 10.72 -16.08 0.21
N ASP A 162 10.21 -17.09 -0.52
CA ASP A 162 10.87 -17.72 -1.67
C ASP A 162 10.35 -17.21 -3.03
N ILE A 163 9.47 -16.22 -3.07
CA ILE A 163 8.96 -15.64 -4.32
C ILE A 163 9.92 -14.55 -4.81
N ASP A 164 10.51 -14.75 -5.97
CA ASP A 164 11.44 -13.80 -6.62
C ASP A 164 10.70 -12.71 -7.39
N LEU A 165 9.58 -13.07 -8.05
CA LEU A 165 8.80 -12.15 -8.87
C LEU A 165 7.31 -12.42 -8.72
N VAL A 166 6.53 -11.35 -8.72
CA VAL A 166 5.07 -11.39 -8.81
C VAL A 166 4.66 -10.79 -10.14
N ALA A 167 3.86 -11.53 -10.92
CA ALA A 167 3.25 -11.05 -12.15
C ALA A 167 1.72 -11.12 -12.06
N HIS A 168 1.06 -10.11 -12.59
CA HIS A 168 -0.39 -10.06 -12.73
C HIS A 168 -0.75 -9.90 -14.21
N VAL A 169 -1.49 -10.86 -14.76
CA VAL A 169 -1.72 -10.98 -16.22
C VAL A 169 -3.07 -10.47 -16.67
N GLY A 170 -3.71 -9.66 -15.87
CA GLY A 170 -4.93 -8.98 -16.25
C GLY A 170 -6.06 -9.10 -15.23
N ASP A 171 -7.10 -8.34 -15.45
CA ASP A 171 -8.21 -8.17 -14.52
C ASP A 171 -7.73 -7.84 -13.09
N TYR A 172 -6.77 -6.93 -13.02
CA TYR A 172 -6.23 -6.45 -11.75
C TYR A 172 -7.31 -5.71 -10.94
N LEU A 173 -8.18 -4.98 -11.64
CA LEU A 173 -9.32 -4.28 -11.10
C LEU A 173 -10.51 -4.46 -12.04
N TYR A 174 -11.68 -4.73 -11.48
CA TYR A 174 -12.94 -4.75 -12.19
C TYR A 174 -13.71 -3.46 -11.87
N GLU A 175 -13.79 -2.52 -12.82
CA GLU A 175 -14.40 -1.19 -12.65
C GLU A 175 -15.91 -1.21 -12.88
N TYR A 176 -16.59 -2.29 -12.52
CA TYR A 176 -18.03 -2.38 -12.63
C TYR A 176 -18.71 -1.68 -11.47
N LYS A 177 -19.80 -0.99 -11.77
CA LYS A 177 -20.67 -0.45 -10.75
C LYS A 177 -21.20 -1.57 -9.84
N ALA A 178 -21.39 -1.26 -8.57
CA ALA A 178 -21.94 -2.20 -7.60
C ALA A 178 -23.27 -2.80 -8.13
N GLY A 179 -23.32 -4.12 -8.24
CA GLY A 179 -24.47 -4.89 -8.74
C GLY A 179 -24.51 -5.19 -10.23
N ASP A 180 -23.60 -4.63 -11.03
CA ASP A 180 -23.60 -4.87 -12.48
C ASP A 180 -22.91 -6.19 -12.86
N TYR A 181 -21.94 -6.64 -12.09
CA TYR A 181 -21.19 -7.88 -12.37
C TYR A 181 -20.54 -8.46 -11.11
N PRO A 182 -20.62 -9.80 -10.88
CA PRO A 182 -21.53 -10.74 -11.55
C PRO A 182 -22.96 -10.59 -11.05
N SER A 183 -23.19 -10.16 -9.80
CA SER A 183 -24.51 -9.90 -9.21
C SER A 183 -24.37 -9.28 -7.83
N ALA A 184 -25.15 -8.26 -7.50
CA ALA A 184 -25.20 -7.63 -6.18
C ALA A 184 -25.45 -8.63 -5.05
N LYS A 185 -26.15 -9.74 -5.33
CA LYS A 185 -26.46 -10.78 -4.32
C LYS A 185 -25.22 -11.56 -3.84
N LEU A 186 -24.16 -11.55 -4.62
CA LEU A 186 -22.92 -12.27 -4.33
C LEU A 186 -21.82 -11.35 -3.79
N ALA A 187 -22.03 -10.03 -3.79
CA ALA A 187 -21.07 -9.07 -3.28
C ALA A 187 -20.91 -9.21 -1.77
N LEU A 188 -19.66 -9.09 -1.32
CA LEU A 188 -19.35 -9.08 0.11
C LEU A 188 -19.68 -7.70 0.70
N PRO A 189 -20.31 -7.65 1.87
CA PRO A 189 -20.69 -6.38 2.49
C PRO A 189 -19.48 -5.43 2.71
N GLY A 190 -19.65 -4.16 2.36
CA GLY A 190 -18.64 -3.12 2.59
C GLY A 190 -17.42 -3.21 1.66
N ARG A 191 -17.52 -3.94 0.54
CA ARG A 191 -16.44 -4.07 -0.45
C ARG A 191 -16.84 -3.53 -1.82
N ASP A 192 -17.75 -2.59 -1.86
CA ASP A 192 -18.17 -1.94 -3.10
C ASP A 192 -17.07 -1.02 -3.65
N ILE A 193 -16.89 -1.06 -4.97
CA ILE A 193 -16.11 -0.03 -5.67
C ILE A 193 -17.01 1.21 -5.73
N GLN A 194 -16.54 2.29 -5.14
CA GLN A 194 -17.17 3.59 -5.23
C GLN A 194 -16.58 4.31 -6.46
N PRO A 195 -17.44 4.76 -7.41
CA PRO A 195 -16.98 5.51 -8.57
C PRO A 195 -16.46 6.91 -8.19
#